data_7ef75c470f2afc5010bf50125a6af719
#
_entry.id   7ef75c470f2afc5010bf50125a6af719
#
_cell.length_a   1.000
_cell.length_b   1.000
_cell.length_c   1.000
_cell.angle_alpha   90.00
_cell.angle_beta   90.00
_cell.angle_gamma   90.00
#
_symmetry.space_group_name_H-M   'P 1'
#
loop_
_entity.id
_entity.type
_entity.pdbx_description
1 polymer ?
#
loop_
_entity_poly.entity_id
_entity_poly.type
_entity_poly.pdbx_seq_one_letter_code
_entity_poly.pdbx_strand_id
1 'polypeptide(L)'
;MKLITKEFIYDPASPVVIPSCHAATLVRTHGGTLAAWFGGKHEGNDDVQIYTAFRADADGVWTAPVCTSTVEAIPHWNPVLFDNGEEILLFYKRSKEICSWNTMFTVSRDCGHTWTEPRRLCTHDIDGRGPVKNKPIRLSNGTVLAGASIEQGPWRCFCDISADNGYTWEETALIPVPTEDTEVIQPTLWEDAAGVHMLTRSKNKKIYRSDSADFGRTWCEMYPTVMPNNNSGLDLVQIPGEEGHLVLCCNPVTEGRTPLSLLKSTDGGASFARVLDLETGAGEYSYPAVISDGKYLYGCYTWRREKMVYFVCAL
;
A
#
# COMPACT_ATOMS: atom_id res chain seq x y z
N MET A 1 14.94 -14.29 -8.80
CA MET A 1 14.85 -13.36 -7.65
C MET A 1 15.63 -13.89 -6.48
N LYS A 2 16.44 -13.06 -5.81
CA LYS A 2 17.28 -13.47 -4.67
C LYS A 2 17.16 -12.43 -3.55
N LEU A 3 16.81 -12.87 -2.33
CA LEU A 3 16.78 -12.02 -1.14
C LEU A 3 18.22 -11.55 -0.80
N ILE A 4 18.40 -10.23 -0.67
CA ILE A 4 19.68 -9.59 -0.34
C ILE A 4 19.67 -9.10 1.10
N THR A 5 18.61 -8.42 1.49
CA THR A 5 18.44 -7.81 2.83
C THR A 5 17.06 -8.16 3.37
N LYS A 6 17.02 -8.48 4.67
CA LYS A 6 15.79 -8.60 5.44
C LYS A 6 16.08 -8.17 6.86
N GLU A 7 15.48 -7.09 7.32
CA GLU A 7 15.77 -6.47 8.61
C GLU A 7 14.53 -5.79 9.18
N PHE A 8 14.51 -5.52 10.48
CA PHE A 8 13.47 -4.68 11.07
C PHE A 8 13.75 -3.20 10.78
N ILE A 9 12.68 -2.42 10.50
CA ILE A 9 12.78 -0.98 10.22
C ILE A 9 13.26 -0.21 11.45
N TYR A 10 12.96 -0.70 12.65
CA TYR A 10 13.50 -0.12 13.87
C TYR A 10 13.82 -1.20 14.91
N ASP A 11 14.81 -0.94 15.75
CA ASP A 11 15.17 -1.83 16.84
C ASP A 11 14.15 -1.68 17.99
N PRO A 12 13.65 -2.80 18.58
CA PRO A 12 12.88 -2.76 19.80
C PRO A 12 13.59 -2.10 20.99
N ALA A 13 14.93 -2.05 20.97
CA ALA A 13 15.73 -1.27 21.93
C ALA A 13 15.71 0.24 21.67
N SER A 14 15.03 0.70 20.60
CA SER A 14 14.80 2.12 20.34
C SER A 14 14.10 2.77 21.54
N PRO A 15 14.44 4.03 21.88
CA PRO A 15 13.73 4.75 22.94
C PRO A 15 12.27 5.02 22.61
N VAL A 16 11.88 4.87 21.33
CA VAL A 16 10.48 4.97 20.88
C VAL A 16 9.85 3.59 20.98
N VAL A 17 8.96 3.41 21.96
CA VAL A 17 8.22 2.16 22.14
C VAL A 17 6.88 2.25 21.42
N ILE A 18 6.71 1.42 20.39
CA ILE A 18 5.45 1.26 19.63
C ILE A 18 4.98 -0.17 19.86
N PRO A 19 4.04 -0.41 20.80
CA PRO A 19 3.65 -1.76 21.23
C PRO A 19 3.01 -2.59 20.11
N SER A 20 2.24 -1.92 19.23
CA SER A 20 1.61 -2.54 18.06
C SER A 20 1.77 -1.64 16.85
N CYS A 21 2.08 -2.23 15.70
CA CYS A 21 2.24 -1.49 14.44
C CYS A 21 1.70 -2.29 13.24
N HIS A 22 1.22 -1.57 12.21
CA HIS A 22 0.64 -2.21 11.04
C HIS A 22 0.66 -1.31 9.80
N ALA A 23 0.38 -1.92 8.63
CA ALA A 23 0.17 -1.26 7.34
C ALA A 23 1.35 -0.39 6.90
N ALA A 24 2.48 -1.04 6.62
CA ALA A 24 3.67 -0.36 6.10
C ALA A 24 3.50 0.11 4.66
N THR A 25 4.16 1.21 4.35
CA THR A 25 4.36 1.75 3.00
C THR A 25 5.80 2.24 2.86
N LEU A 26 6.32 2.33 1.64
CA LEU A 26 7.67 2.84 1.40
C LEU A 26 7.77 3.57 0.05
N VAL A 27 8.76 4.46 -0.03
CA VAL A 27 9.24 5.08 -1.29
C VAL A 27 10.75 5.10 -1.31
N ARG A 28 11.33 5.04 -2.52
CA ARG A 28 12.74 5.35 -2.73
C ARG A 28 12.86 6.87 -2.89
N THR A 29 13.88 7.43 -2.26
CA THR A 29 14.21 8.84 -2.34
C THR A 29 15.65 9.03 -2.78
N HIS A 30 16.08 10.26 -2.98
CA HIS A 30 17.49 10.54 -3.18
C HIS A 30 18.27 10.17 -1.89
N GLY A 31 19.16 9.19 -2.01
CA GLY A 31 20.06 8.75 -0.94
C GLY A 31 19.47 7.77 0.06
N GLY A 32 18.24 7.26 -0.13
CA GLY A 32 17.70 6.28 0.81
C GLY A 32 16.30 5.75 0.53
N THR A 33 15.73 5.10 1.53
CA THR A 33 14.36 4.61 1.56
C THR A 33 13.63 5.24 2.74
N LEU A 34 12.47 5.83 2.48
CA LEU A 34 11.55 6.28 3.50
C LEU A 34 10.44 5.23 3.67
N ALA A 35 10.16 4.84 4.90
CA ALA A 35 9.04 3.97 5.25
C ALA A 35 8.09 4.70 6.20
N ALA A 36 6.80 4.35 6.14
CA ALA A 36 5.78 4.80 7.07
C ALA A 36 4.86 3.66 7.47
N TRP A 37 4.26 3.74 8.67
CA TRP A 37 3.29 2.78 9.20
C TRP A 37 2.45 3.45 10.29
N PHE A 38 1.35 2.83 10.68
CA PHE A 38 0.64 3.27 11.88
C PHE A 38 1.03 2.42 13.09
N GLY A 39 1.02 3.02 14.29
CA GLY A 39 1.33 2.32 15.52
C GLY A 39 0.80 3.01 16.76
N GLY A 40 0.62 2.23 17.81
CA GLY A 40 0.08 2.62 19.10
C GLY A 40 -0.07 1.39 19.99
N LYS A 41 -0.94 1.43 21.02
CA LYS A 41 -1.19 0.27 21.90
C LYS A 41 -1.83 -0.89 21.13
N HIS A 42 -2.91 -0.62 20.42
CA HIS A 42 -3.61 -1.55 19.52
C HIS A 42 -4.23 -0.79 18.38
N GLU A 43 -4.45 -1.46 17.24
CA GLU A 43 -5.20 -0.92 16.11
C GLU A 43 -6.56 -0.38 16.56
N GLY A 44 -6.89 0.86 16.17
CA GLY A 44 -8.13 1.54 16.53
C GLY A 44 -8.13 2.27 17.88
N ASN A 45 -7.06 2.19 18.66
CA ASN A 45 -6.95 2.99 19.89
C ASN A 45 -6.67 4.46 19.58
N ASP A 46 -7.12 5.34 20.46
CA ASP A 46 -6.95 6.79 20.34
C ASP A 46 -5.47 7.26 20.29
N ASP A 47 -4.51 6.40 20.68
CA ASP A 47 -3.07 6.68 20.63
C ASP A 47 -2.37 6.20 19.35
N VAL A 48 -3.12 5.66 18.40
CA VAL A 48 -2.56 5.21 17.11
C VAL A 48 -2.24 6.41 16.23
N GLN A 49 -0.96 6.55 15.87
CA GLN A 49 -0.43 7.65 15.06
C GLN A 49 0.38 7.10 13.88
N ILE A 50 0.75 7.97 12.93
CA ILE A 50 1.62 7.61 11.81
C ILE A 50 3.07 7.90 12.19
N TYR A 51 3.92 6.90 11.96
CA TYR A 51 5.36 6.97 12.16
C TYR A 51 6.08 6.83 10.84
N THR A 52 7.21 7.52 10.72
CA THR A 52 8.15 7.39 9.61
C THR A 52 9.55 7.06 10.12
N ALA A 53 10.32 6.36 9.28
CA ALA A 53 11.75 6.17 9.46
C ALA A 53 12.45 6.21 8.10
N PHE A 54 13.67 6.73 8.09
CA PHE A 54 14.50 6.85 6.91
C PHE A 54 15.71 5.89 7.02
N ARG A 55 16.03 5.21 5.92
CA ARG A 55 17.20 4.37 5.78
C ARG A 55 18.14 4.95 4.76
N ALA A 56 19.28 5.44 5.20
CA ALA A 56 20.29 5.95 4.28
C ALA A 56 20.94 4.82 3.48
N ASP A 57 21.23 5.06 2.19
CA ASP A 57 21.94 4.10 1.35
C ASP A 57 23.41 4.00 1.73
N ALA A 58 23.99 5.07 2.28
CA ALA A 58 25.41 5.18 2.59
C ALA A 58 25.88 4.18 3.66
N ASP A 59 25.06 3.95 4.68
CA ASP A 59 25.39 3.07 5.82
C ASP A 59 24.38 1.93 6.01
N GLY A 60 23.23 2.03 5.35
CA GLY A 60 22.18 1.04 5.47
C GLY A 60 21.48 1.01 6.84
N VAL A 61 21.52 2.13 7.58
CA VAL A 61 20.96 2.23 8.92
C VAL A 61 19.64 2.99 8.91
N TRP A 62 18.66 2.46 9.66
CA TRP A 62 17.38 3.13 9.87
C TRP A 62 17.49 4.18 10.98
N THR A 63 16.91 5.34 10.78
CA THR A 63 16.67 6.32 11.86
C THR A 63 15.69 5.74 12.89
N ALA A 64 15.71 6.29 14.10
CA ALA A 64 14.62 6.05 15.04
C ALA A 64 13.27 6.51 14.43
N PRO A 65 12.16 5.82 14.75
CA PRO A 65 10.83 6.24 14.31
C PRO A 65 10.48 7.63 14.78
N VAL A 66 9.90 8.44 13.89
CA VAL A 66 9.38 9.79 14.20
C VAL A 66 7.88 9.79 13.99
N CYS A 67 7.12 10.28 14.99
CA CYS A 67 5.69 10.52 14.83
C CYS A 67 5.49 11.69 13.86
N THR A 68 4.88 11.40 12.70
CA THR A 68 4.75 12.34 11.58
C THR A 68 3.36 12.95 11.48
N SER A 69 2.34 12.26 11.96
CA SER A 69 0.99 12.81 12.01
C SER A 69 0.78 13.71 13.23
N THR A 70 -0.26 14.55 13.19
CA THR A 70 -0.65 15.35 14.36
C THR A 70 -1.00 14.44 15.52
N VAL A 71 -0.36 14.64 16.68
CA VAL A 71 -0.68 13.85 17.88
C VAL A 71 -2.02 14.29 18.44
N GLU A 72 -3.00 13.39 18.39
CA GLU A 72 -4.36 13.64 18.87
C GLU A 72 -5.01 12.34 19.37
N ALA A 73 -6.10 12.46 20.11
CA ALA A 73 -6.87 11.30 20.62
C ALA A 73 -7.87 10.77 19.58
N ILE A 74 -7.39 10.55 18.36
CA ILE A 74 -8.14 9.97 17.23
C ILE A 74 -7.19 9.02 16.50
N PRO A 75 -7.56 7.75 16.26
CA PRO A 75 -6.69 6.82 15.57
C PRO A 75 -6.44 7.22 14.12
N HIS A 76 -5.19 7.01 13.70
CA HIS A 76 -4.74 7.15 12.32
C HIS A 76 -4.48 5.77 11.71
N TRP A 77 -4.75 5.64 10.39
CA TRP A 77 -4.77 4.35 9.71
C TRP A 77 -4.08 4.44 8.36
N ASN A 78 -3.58 3.28 7.89
CA ASN A 78 -3.18 3.01 6.51
C ASN A 78 -2.41 4.15 5.84
N PRO A 79 -1.21 4.51 6.30
CA PRO A 79 -0.40 5.50 5.60
C PRO A 79 -0.04 5.00 4.20
N VAL A 80 0.02 5.93 3.25
CA VAL A 80 0.50 5.68 1.89
C VAL A 80 1.48 6.78 1.52
N LEU A 81 2.71 6.40 1.24
CA LEU A 81 3.74 7.27 0.70
C LEU A 81 3.66 7.27 -0.84
N PHE A 82 3.81 8.42 -1.44
CA PHE A 82 3.89 8.60 -2.88
C PHE A 82 4.92 9.65 -3.24
N ASP A 83 5.92 9.26 -4.02
CA ASP A 83 6.86 10.18 -4.64
C ASP A 83 6.24 10.66 -5.97
N ASN A 84 5.90 11.93 -6.05
CA ASN A 84 5.31 12.52 -7.24
C ASN A 84 6.35 13.05 -8.25
N GLY A 85 7.64 12.84 -7.96
CA GLY A 85 8.78 13.28 -8.76
C GLY A 85 9.36 14.65 -8.34
N GLU A 86 8.65 15.39 -7.51
CA GLU A 86 9.09 16.70 -6.96
C GLU A 86 9.14 16.66 -5.44
N GLU A 87 8.17 16.00 -4.83
CA GLU A 87 7.93 15.96 -3.39
C GLU A 87 7.41 14.59 -2.98
N ILE A 88 7.52 14.27 -1.70
CA ILE A 88 6.90 13.08 -1.13
C ILE A 88 5.58 13.48 -0.48
N LEU A 89 4.50 12.85 -0.92
CA LEU A 89 3.18 12.96 -0.31
C LEU A 89 2.97 11.78 0.65
N LEU A 90 2.46 12.07 1.84
CA LEU A 90 2.02 11.08 2.82
C LEU A 90 0.52 11.24 3.04
N PHE A 91 -0.24 10.26 2.64
CA PHE A 91 -1.68 10.15 2.89
C PHE A 91 -1.93 9.22 4.08
N TYR A 92 -2.94 9.49 4.89
CA TYR A 92 -3.38 8.57 5.94
C TYR A 92 -4.85 8.78 6.28
N LYS A 93 -5.50 7.74 6.77
CA LYS A 93 -6.89 7.81 7.22
C LYS A 93 -6.95 8.23 8.68
N ARG A 94 -7.98 9.01 9.04
CA ARG A 94 -8.20 9.55 10.37
C ARG A 94 -9.66 9.41 10.75
N SER A 95 -9.97 8.62 11.73
CA SER A 95 -11.29 8.52 12.40
C SER A 95 -11.25 7.51 13.52
N LYS A 96 -12.21 7.60 14.46
CA LYS A 96 -12.46 6.58 15.49
C LYS A 96 -13.01 5.27 14.91
N GLU A 97 -13.69 5.34 13.78
CA GLU A 97 -14.31 4.20 13.12
C GLU A 97 -13.89 4.13 11.66
N ILE A 98 -13.66 2.91 11.15
CA ILE A 98 -13.26 2.67 9.75
C ILE A 98 -14.30 3.25 8.79
N CYS A 99 -15.58 3.12 9.12
CA CYS A 99 -16.69 3.59 8.28
C CYS A 99 -16.82 5.12 8.18
N SER A 100 -16.01 5.89 8.89
CA SER A 100 -16.06 7.36 8.88
C SER A 100 -14.68 7.98 8.61
N TRP A 101 -13.81 7.25 7.91
CA TRP A 101 -12.49 7.73 7.57
C TRP A 101 -12.50 9.04 6.79
N ASN A 102 -11.64 9.94 7.21
CA ASN A 102 -11.26 11.11 6.45
C ASN A 102 -9.81 10.97 6.05
N THR A 103 -9.48 11.30 4.82
CA THR A 103 -8.11 11.27 4.37
C THR A 103 -7.41 12.57 4.69
N MET A 104 -6.32 12.44 5.42
CA MET A 104 -5.36 13.50 5.68
C MET A 104 -4.17 13.34 4.76
N PHE A 105 -3.52 14.45 4.38
CA PHE A 105 -2.25 14.37 3.71
C PHE A 105 -1.30 15.50 4.14
N THR A 106 -0.03 15.22 4.02
CA THR A 106 1.09 16.13 4.29
C THR A 106 2.19 15.92 3.25
N VAL A 107 3.07 16.90 3.11
CA VAL A 107 4.08 16.97 2.06
C VAL A 107 5.46 17.14 2.67
N SER A 108 6.45 16.39 2.14
CA SER A 108 7.87 16.59 2.45
C SER A 108 8.65 16.96 1.20
N ARG A 109 9.55 17.94 1.33
CA ARG A 109 10.48 18.42 0.29
C ARG A 109 11.93 18.04 0.54
N ASP A 110 12.16 17.29 1.57
CA ASP A 110 13.51 16.93 2.07
C ASP A 110 13.62 15.43 2.38
N CYS A 111 13.04 14.60 1.51
CA CYS A 111 13.09 13.13 1.60
C CYS A 111 12.46 12.54 2.88
N GLY A 112 11.47 13.23 3.46
CA GLY A 112 10.76 12.76 4.64
C GLY A 112 11.34 13.23 5.99
N HIS A 113 12.32 14.13 5.97
CA HIS A 113 12.91 14.68 7.21
C HIS A 113 12.00 15.69 7.88
N THR A 114 11.33 16.54 7.11
CA THR A 114 10.31 17.48 7.61
C THR A 114 9.03 17.40 6.78
N TRP A 115 7.92 17.78 7.40
CA TRP A 115 6.59 17.69 6.81
C TRP A 115 5.80 18.98 7.02
N THR A 116 4.95 19.31 6.05
CA THR A 116 3.98 20.40 6.22
C THR A 116 2.92 20.01 7.26
N GLU A 117 2.16 20.98 7.76
CA GLU A 117 1.00 20.70 8.59
C GLU A 117 0.00 19.82 7.80
N PRO A 118 -0.49 18.71 8.38
CA PRO A 118 -1.46 17.83 7.74
C PRO A 118 -2.77 18.56 7.47
N ARG A 119 -3.34 18.32 6.29
CA ARG A 119 -4.65 18.86 5.90
C ARG A 119 -5.57 17.78 5.34
N ARG A 120 -6.87 18.01 5.35
CA ARG A 120 -7.82 17.10 4.70
C ARG A 120 -7.58 17.08 3.20
N LEU A 121 -7.69 15.91 2.60
CA LEU A 121 -7.58 15.73 1.15
C LEU A 121 -8.78 16.34 0.44
N CYS A 122 -9.98 16.07 0.94
CA CYS A 122 -11.24 16.57 0.39
C CYS A 122 -12.12 17.19 1.48
N THR A 123 -12.97 18.15 1.12
CA THR A 123 -13.92 18.77 2.05
C THR A 123 -15.12 17.87 2.34
N HIS A 124 -15.49 17.00 1.40
CA HIS A 124 -16.60 16.04 1.50
C HIS A 124 -16.07 14.61 1.45
N ASP A 125 -15.12 14.32 2.32
CA ASP A 125 -14.54 12.99 2.46
C ASP A 125 -15.40 12.21 3.46
N ILE A 126 -16.33 11.45 2.92
CA ILE A 126 -17.04 10.38 3.61
C ILE A 126 -16.54 9.11 2.93
N ASP A 127 -16.07 8.10 3.68
CA ASP A 127 -15.59 6.81 3.16
C ASP A 127 -14.13 6.77 2.66
N GLY A 128 -13.33 7.82 2.93
CA GLY A 128 -11.87 7.72 2.77
C GLY A 128 -11.36 7.84 1.34
N ARG A 129 -11.64 8.96 0.68
CA ARG A 129 -11.11 9.35 -0.62
C ARG A 129 -9.58 9.25 -0.70
N GLY A 130 -9.06 9.12 -1.90
CA GLY A 130 -7.62 9.02 -2.17
C GLY A 130 -7.02 7.64 -1.85
N PRO A 131 -5.68 7.54 -1.83
CA PRO A 131 -5.00 6.27 -1.62
C PRO A 131 -5.42 5.56 -0.34
N VAL A 132 -5.65 4.25 -0.42
CA VAL A 132 -5.90 3.40 0.74
C VAL A 132 -4.99 2.17 0.69
N LYS A 133 -4.11 2.00 1.65
CA LYS A 133 -3.15 0.90 1.81
C LYS A 133 -2.09 0.82 0.69
N ASN A 134 -2.47 0.89 -0.59
CA ASN A 134 -1.56 0.73 -1.71
C ASN A 134 -1.21 2.08 -2.36
N LYS A 135 0.00 2.16 -2.91
CA LYS A 135 0.52 3.36 -3.56
C LYS A 135 -0.27 3.71 -4.82
N PRO A 136 -0.48 4.99 -5.13
CA PRO A 136 -0.91 5.45 -6.44
C PRO A 136 0.13 5.08 -7.52
N ILE A 137 -0.32 5.09 -8.78
CA ILE A 137 0.56 4.97 -9.93
C ILE A 137 0.42 6.20 -10.84
N ARG A 138 1.52 6.59 -11.49
CA ARG A 138 1.50 7.57 -12.56
C ARG A 138 1.21 6.85 -13.87
N LEU A 139 0.17 7.28 -14.57
CA LEU A 139 -0.23 6.73 -15.85
C LEU A 139 0.54 7.37 -17.01
N SER A 140 0.57 6.68 -18.15
CA SER A 140 1.25 7.13 -19.37
C SER A 140 0.68 8.44 -19.93
N ASN A 141 -0.58 8.78 -19.62
CA ASN A 141 -1.21 10.06 -19.97
C ASN A 141 -0.84 11.22 -19.01
N GLY A 142 0.03 10.97 -18.00
CA GLY A 142 0.50 11.95 -17.02
C GLY A 142 -0.37 12.09 -15.77
N THR A 143 -1.58 11.52 -15.72
CA THR A 143 -2.41 11.55 -14.52
C THR A 143 -1.89 10.57 -13.44
N VAL A 144 -2.28 10.79 -12.20
CA VAL A 144 -2.01 9.87 -11.08
C VAL A 144 -3.31 9.17 -10.72
N LEU A 145 -3.27 7.85 -10.62
CA LEU A 145 -4.42 7.01 -10.26
C LEU A 145 -4.18 6.35 -8.91
N ALA A 146 -5.13 6.49 -8.00
CA ALA A 146 -5.14 5.86 -6.70
C ALA A 146 -6.30 4.87 -6.59
N GLY A 147 -6.00 3.66 -6.09
CA GLY A 147 -7.04 2.73 -5.67
C GLY A 147 -7.64 3.15 -4.33
N ALA A 148 -8.95 3.20 -4.26
CA ALA A 148 -9.73 3.55 -3.09
C ALA A 148 -10.79 2.50 -2.79
N SER A 149 -11.34 2.52 -1.57
CA SER A 149 -12.40 1.57 -1.19
C SER A 149 -13.32 2.13 -0.12
N ILE A 150 -14.60 1.77 -0.21
CA ILE A 150 -15.59 1.94 0.82
C ILE A 150 -15.55 0.70 1.71
N GLU A 151 -15.30 0.90 2.99
CA GLU A 151 -15.23 -0.17 4.00
C GLU A 151 -16.42 -0.11 4.98
N GLN A 152 -17.43 0.70 4.65
CA GLN A 152 -18.72 0.76 5.33
C GLN A 152 -19.77 -0.03 4.56
N GLY A 153 -20.55 -0.87 5.25
CA GLY A 153 -21.54 -1.74 4.59
C GLY A 153 -20.85 -2.81 3.73
N PRO A 154 -21.41 -3.14 2.56
CA PRO A 154 -20.75 -4.02 1.59
C PRO A 154 -19.49 -3.34 1.05
N TRP A 155 -18.36 -4.04 1.09
CA TRP A 155 -17.07 -3.51 0.61
C TRP A 155 -17.05 -3.33 -0.90
N ARG A 156 -16.66 -2.14 -1.35
CA ARG A 156 -16.60 -1.79 -2.79
C ARG A 156 -15.34 -1.00 -3.08
N CYS A 157 -14.82 -1.16 -4.29
CA CYS A 157 -13.70 -0.39 -4.80
C CYS A 157 -14.16 0.72 -5.74
N PHE A 158 -13.37 1.77 -5.77
CA PHE A 158 -13.40 2.84 -6.77
C PHE A 158 -11.96 3.33 -6.97
N CYS A 159 -11.78 4.32 -7.83
CA CYS A 159 -10.50 5.00 -7.98
C CYS A 159 -10.65 6.50 -7.78
N ASP A 160 -9.58 7.14 -7.40
CA ASP A 160 -9.41 8.58 -7.42
C ASP A 160 -8.34 8.94 -8.47
N ILE A 161 -8.62 9.93 -9.32
CA ILE A 161 -7.75 10.41 -10.39
C ILE A 161 -7.26 11.82 -10.04
N SER A 162 -5.96 12.05 -10.12
CA SER A 162 -5.36 13.38 -9.94
C SER A 162 -4.69 13.84 -11.22
N ALA A 163 -5.00 15.08 -11.64
CA ALA A 163 -4.35 15.75 -12.77
C ALA A 163 -3.21 16.71 -12.32
N ASP A 164 -3.02 16.88 -11.03
CA ASP A 164 -2.10 17.84 -10.40
C ASP A 164 -1.09 17.16 -9.45
N ASN A 165 -0.58 15.99 -9.85
CA ASN A 165 0.46 15.26 -9.13
C ASN A 165 0.08 14.79 -7.71
N GLY A 166 -1.22 14.54 -7.43
CA GLY A 166 -1.68 13.99 -6.18
C GLY A 166 -2.20 15.02 -5.16
N TYR A 167 -2.37 16.28 -5.55
CA TYR A 167 -2.87 17.33 -4.66
C TYR A 167 -4.39 17.41 -4.59
N THR A 168 -5.07 17.23 -5.72
CA THR A 168 -6.54 17.15 -5.79
C THR A 168 -6.97 15.91 -6.57
N TRP A 169 -8.15 15.40 -6.24
CA TRP A 169 -8.60 14.11 -6.71
C TRP A 169 -10.06 14.13 -7.16
N GLU A 170 -10.33 13.51 -8.30
CA GLU A 170 -11.65 13.27 -8.87
C GLU A 170 -12.04 11.81 -8.65
N GLU A 171 -13.18 11.56 -8.02
CA GLU A 171 -13.70 10.23 -7.74
C GLU A 171 -14.32 9.60 -8.99
N THR A 172 -14.02 8.33 -9.22
CA THR A 172 -14.70 7.51 -10.23
C THR A 172 -15.96 6.86 -9.66
N ALA A 173 -16.79 6.30 -10.54
CA ALA A 173 -17.88 5.44 -10.09
C ALA A 173 -17.36 4.18 -9.37
N LEU A 174 -18.21 3.61 -8.52
CA LEU A 174 -17.95 2.29 -7.92
C LEU A 174 -17.74 1.25 -9.01
N ILE A 175 -16.73 0.40 -8.82
CA ILE A 175 -16.43 -0.69 -9.75
C ILE A 175 -17.48 -1.79 -9.59
N PRO A 176 -18.13 -2.22 -10.69
CA PRO A 176 -19.15 -3.24 -10.62
C PRO A 176 -18.62 -4.56 -10.07
N VAL A 177 -19.44 -5.28 -9.32
CA VAL A 177 -19.13 -6.60 -8.76
C VAL A 177 -20.15 -7.64 -9.26
N PRO A 178 -19.76 -8.92 -9.43
CA PRO A 178 -20.63 -9.93 -10.05
C PRO A 178 -21.87 -10.28 -9.21
N THR A 179 -21.78 -10.12 -7.89
CA THR A 179 -22.90 -10.37 -6.96
C THR A 179 -22.83 -9.41 -5.79
N GLU A 180 -23.95 -9.17 -5.12
CA GLU A 180 -24.01 -8.33 -3.91
C GLU A 180 -23.12 -8.85 -2.77
N ASP A 181 -22.86 -10.16 -2.71
CA ASP A 181 -21.99 -10.81 -1.73
C ASP A 181 -20.49 -10.73 -2.10
N THR A 182 -20.14 -10.16 -3.24
CA THR A 182 -18.73 -9.95 -3.62
C THR A 182 -18.22 -8.69 -2.92
N GLU A 183 -17.33 -8.87 -1.94
CA GLU A 183 -16.77 -7.79 -1.14
C GLU A 183 -15.26 -7.65 -1.39
N VAL A 184 -14.84 -6.52 -1.94
CA VAL A 184 -13.49 -6.22 -2.41
C VAL A 184 -13.01 -4.86 -1.93
N ILE A 185 -11.74 -4.76 -1.53
CA ILE A 185 -11.12 -3.51 -1.08
C ILE A 185 -9.62 -3.44 -1.41
N GLN A 186 -9.05 -2.24 -1.23
CA GLN A 186 -7.63 -1.96 -1.25
C GLN A 186 -6.95 -2.38 -2.57
N PRO A 187 -7.35 -1.80 -3.71
CA PRO A 187 -6.78 -2.13 -5.01
C PRO A 187 -5.28 -1.83 -5.07
N THR A 188 -4.51 -2.70 -5.72
CA THR A 188 -3.17 -2.40 -6.24
C THR A 188 -3.24 -2.33 -7.76
N LEU A 189 -2.49 -1.42 -8.38
CA LEU A 189 -2.68 -1.00 -9.76
C LEU A 189 -1.41 -1.20 -10.60
N TRP A 190 -1.58 -1.44 -11.89
CA TRP A 190 -0.52 -1.32 -12.90
C TRP A 190 -1.12 -0.90 -14.25
N GLU A 191 -0.27 -0.40 -15.15
CA GLU A 191 -0.62 -0.03 -16.52
C GLU A 191 0.27 -0.78 -17.50
N ASP A 192 -0.32 -1.27 -18.60
CA ASP A 192 0.40 -1.83 -19.73
C ASP A 192 -0.24 -1.38 -21.06
N ALA A 193 0.18 -1.96 -22.19
CA ALA A 193 -0.35 -1.59 -23.50
C ALA A 193 -1.85 -1.91 -23.68
N ALA A 194 -2.44 -2.78 -22.87
CA ALA A 194 -3.86 -3.12 -22.91
C ALA A 194 -4.73 -2.18 -22.06
N GLY A 195 -4.14 -1.40 -21.18
CA GLY A 195 -4.82 -0.44 -20.30
C GLY A 195 -4.34 -0.47 -18.86
N VAL A 196 -5.23 -0.11 -17.95
CA VAL A 196 -4.98 -0.11 -16.51
C VAL A 196 -5.67 -1.30 -15.87
N HIS A 197 -5.01 -1.91 -14.93
CA HIS A 197 -5.45 -3.14 -14.29
C HIS A 197 -5.38 -3.00 -12.77
N MET A 198 -6.21 -3.76 -12.05
CA MET A 198 -6.11 -3.86 -10.61
C MET A 198 -6.27 -5.27 -10.08
N LEU A 199 -5.62 -5.53 -8.94
CA LEU A 199 -5.91 -6.68 -8.08
C LEU A 199 -6.39 -6.18 -6.72
N THR A 200 -7.36 -6.89 -6.14
CA THR A 200 -7.93 -6.54 -4.83
C THR A 200 -7.93 -7.74 -3.88
N ARG A 201 -7.83 -7.46 -2.58
CA ARG A 201 -8.22 -8.45 -1.57
C ARG A 201 -9.74 -8.60 -1.53
N SER A 202 -10.23 -9.74 -1.04
CA SER A 202 -11.66 -9.98 -0.89
C SER A 202 -12.00 -10.82 0.34
N LYS A 203 -13.27 -10.77 0.77
CA LYS A 203 -13.84 -11.74 1.73
C LYS A 203 -14.18 -13.09 1.05
N ASN A 204 -14.14 -13.14 -0.26
CA ASN A 204 -14.57 -14.30 -1.08
C ASN A 204 -13.45 -15.33 -1.32
N LYS A 205 -12.39 -15.33 -0.50
CA LYS A 205 -11.26 -16.28 -0.50
C LYS A 205 -10.43 -16.30 -1.79
N LYS A 206 -10.57 -15.31 -2.67
CA LYS A 206 -9.82 -15.16 -3.92
C LYS A 206 -9.36 -13.70 -4.09
N ILE A 207 -8.28 -13.51 -4.83
CA ILE A 207 -7.92 -12.21 -5.37
C ILE A 207 -8.88 -11.92 -6.52
N TYR A 208 -9.44 -10.71 -6.57
CA TYR A 208 -10.26 -10.24 -7.68
C TYR A 208 -9.48 -9.28 -8.55
N ARG A 209 -9.86 -9.22 -9.84
CA ARG A 209 -9.29 -8.35 -10.86
C ARG A 209 -10.37 -7.53 -11.54
N SER A 210 -10.02 -6.33 -11.97
CA SER A 210 -10.78 -5.52 -12.92
C SER A 210 -9.82 -4.79 -13.85
N ASP A 211 -10.28 -4.44 -15.04
CA ASP A 211 -9.49 -3.81 -16.10
C ASP A 211 -10.20 -2.58 -16.65
N SER A 212 -9.42 -1.56 -17.04
CA SER A 212 -9.88 -0.28 -17.58
C SER A 212 -9.13 0.03 -18.88
N ALA A 213 -9.86 0.42 -19.92
CA ALA A 213 -9.30 0.86 -21.21
C ALA A 213 -9.22 2.39 -21.37
N ASP A 214 -9.60 3.17 -20.35
CA ASP A 214 -9.72 4.63 -20.38
C ASP A 214 -8.99 5.33 -19.23
N PHE A 215 -7.81 4.82 -18.88
CA PHE A 215 -6.95 5.37 -17.83
C PHE A 215 -7.61 5.38 -16.44
N GLY A 216 -8.35 4.32 -16.12
CA GLY A 216 -8.97 4.14 -14.80
C GLY A 216 -10.27 4.92 -14.58
N ARG A 217 -10.86 5.53 -15.62
CA ARG A 217 -12.13 6.27 -15.49
C ARG A 217 -13.32 5.35 -15.37
N THR A 218 -13.34 4.29 -16.17
CA THR A 218 -14.34 3.21 -16.09
C THR A 218 -13.65 1.85 -16.01
N TRP A 219 -14.33 0.90 -15.39
CA TRP A 219 -13.79 -0.43 -15.10
C TRP A 219 -14.77 -1.52 -15.50
N CYS A 220 -14.26 -2.64 -15.97
CA CYS A 220 -15.10 -3.81 -16.19
C CYS A 220 -15.60 -4.37 -14.84
N GLU A 221 -16.61 -5.24 -14.88
CA GLU A 221 -17.05 -5.95 -13.68
C GLU A 221 -15.90 -6.76 -13.08
N MET A 222 -15.74 -6.69 -11.75
CA MET A 222 -14.75 -7.48 -11.01
C MET A 222 -14.92 -8.98 -11.25
N TYR A 223 -13.83 -9.68 -11.50
CA TYR A 223 -13.87 -11.14 -11.67
C TYR A 223 -12.82 -11.83 -10.80
N PRO A 224 -13.12 -13.04 -10.29
CA PRO A 224 -12.20 -13.77 -9.45
C PRO A 224 -11.04 -14.33 -10.26
N THR A 225 -9.82 -14.22 -9.73
CA THR A 225 -8.65 -14.92 -10.26
C THR A 225 -8.57 -16.36 -9.71
N VAL A 226 -7.58 -17.12 -10.18
CA VAL A 226 -7.30 -18.45 -9.61
C VAL A 226 -6.53 -18.36 -8.28
N MET A 227 -5.99 -17.18 -7.93
CA MET A 227 -5.17 -16.99 -6.74
C MET A 227 -6.03 -16.90 -5.48
N PRO A 228 -5.67 -17.67 -4.43
CA PRO A 228 -6.36 -17.58 -3.14
C PRO A 228 -6.06 -16.26 -2.43
N ASN A 229 -6.99 -15.81 -1.60
CA ASN A 229 -6.81 -14.69 -0.69
C ASN A 229 -7.48 -14.97 0.66
N ASN A 230 -6.79 -14.67 1.72
CA ASN A 230 -7.22 -14.86 3.11
C ASN A 230 -7.88 -13.61 3.70
N ASN A 231 -8.35 -12.69 2.85
CA ASN A 231 -8.80 -11.35 3.25
C ASN A 231 -7.68 -10.52 3.91
N SER A 232 -6.45 -10.62 3.40
CA SER A 232 -5.33 -9.78 3.79
C SER A 232 -4.89 -8.86 2.66
N GLY A 233 -4.34 -7.71 3.02
CA GLY A 233 -3.78 -6.76 2.06
C GLY A 233 -2.68 -7.39 1.20
N LEU A 234 -2.63 -6.99 -0.05
CA LEU A 234 -1.62 -7.37 -1.04
C LEU A 234 -1.07 -6.10 -1.69
N ASP A 235 0.08 -6.17 -2.32
CA ASP A 235 0.60 -5.09 -3.16
C ASP A 235 1.40 -5.66 -4.33
N LEU A 236 1.36 -4.93 -5.45
CA LEU A 236 1.98 -5.31 -6.70
C LEU A 236 2.84 -4.17 -7.23
N VAL A 237 3.91 -4.51 -7.94
CA VAL A 237 4.71 -3.55 -8.71
C VAL A 237 5.04 -4.12 -10.08
N GLN A 238 4.95 -3.27 -11.10
CA GLN A 238 5.48 -3.53 -12.43
C GLN A 238 6.99 -3.28 -12.43
N ILE A 239 7.75 -4.17 -13.08
CA ILE A 239 9.20 -4.03 -13.17
C ILE A 239 9.53 -3.01 -14.26
N PRO A 240 10.16 -1.87 -13.91
CA PRO A 240 10.55 -0.87 -14.90
C PRO A 240 11.46 -1.47 -15.99
N GLY A 241 11.12 -1.19 -17.26
CA GLY A 241 11.89 -1.67 -18.40
C GLY A 241 11.62 -3.13 -18.83
N GLU A 242 10.81 -3.88 -18.10
CA GLU A 242 10.40 -5.25 -18.43
C GLU A 242 8.88 -5.30 -18.68
N GLU A 243 8.46 -5.23 -19.94
CA GLU A 243 7.05 -5.26 -20.31
C GLU A 243 6.38 -6.56 -19.83
N GLY A 244 5.20 -6.45 -19.23
CA GLY A 244 4.42 -7.59 -18.70
C GLY A 244 5.00 -8.25 -17.46
N HIS A 245 6.13 -7.79 -16.94
CA HIS A 245 6.73 -8.35 -15.73
C HIS A 245 6.21 -7.63 -14.47
N LEU A 246 5.58 -8.40 -13.60
CA LEU A 246 4.99 -7.93 -12.34
C LEU A 246 5.50 -8.76 -11.17
N VAL A 247 5.61 -8.13 -10.00
CA VAL A 247 5.82 -8.83 -8.73
C VAL A 247 4.68 -8.49 -7.77
N LEU A 248 3.98 -9.51 -7.33
CA LEU A 248 2.92 -9.45 -6.32
C LEU A 248 3.46 -9.98 -4.99
N CYS A 249 3.26 -9.23 -3.91
CA CYS A 249 3.49 -9.69 -2.55
C CYS A 249 2.15 -9.91 -1.84
N CYS A 250 1.88 -11.12 -1.37
CA CYS A 250 0.63 -11.48 -0.72
C CYS A 250 0.76 -12.73 0.15
N ASN A 251 -0.32 -13.05 0.86
CA ASN A 251 -0.51 -14.37 1.49
C ASN A 251 -1.29 -15.26 0.53
N PRO A 252 -0.66 -16.21 -0.21
CA PRO A 252 -1.33 -17.03 -1.21
C PRO A 252 -2.07 -18.23 -0.56
N VAL A 253 -2.97 -17.93 0.37
CA VAL A 253 -3.77 -18.89 1.14
C VAL A 253 -5.18 -18.35 1.34
N THR A 254 -6.12 -19.19 1.74
CA THR A 254 -7.51 -18.81 2.01
C THR A 254 -7.78 -18.46 3.47
N GLU A 255 -6.84 -18.79 4.38
CA GLU A 255 -6.96 -18.56 5.83
C GLU A 255 -5.60 -18.34 6.45
N GLY A 256 -5.56 -17.61 7.58
CA GLY A 256 -4.33 -17.23 8.27
C GLY A 256 -3.53 -16.18 7.49
N ARG A 257 -2.40 -15.75 8.03
CA ARG A 257 -1.51 -14.75 7.40
C ARG A 257 -0.07 -15.24 7.31
N THR A 258 0.07 -16.51 6.96
CA THR A 258 1.32 -17.20 6.65
C THR A 258 1.05 -18.28 5.60
N PRO A 259 1.94 -18.49 4.61
CA PRO A 259 3.16 -17.74 4.32
C PRO A 259 2.89 -16.33 3.78
N LEU A 260 3.92 -15.46 3.86
CA LEU A 260 3.99 -14.25 3.05
C LEU A 260 4.97 -14.49 1.92
N SER A 261 4.54 -14.30 0.67
CA SER A 261 5.28 -14.74 -0.51
C SER A 261 5.35 -13.67 -1.59
N LEU A 262 6.42 -13.72 -2.38
CA LEU A 262 6.55 -13.02 -3.65
C LEU A 262 6.16 -13.95 -4.79
N LEU A 263 5.26 -13.48 -5.66
CA LEU A 263 4.82 -14.14 -6.87
C LEU A 263 5.22 -13.27 -8.06
N LYS A 264 5.74 -13.88 -9.13
CA LYS A 264 6.14 -13.17 -10.36
C LYS A 264 5.19 -13.55 -11.49
N SER A 265 4.78 -12.54 -12.27
CA SER A 265 4.15 -12.69 -13.58
C SER A 265 5.14 -12.23 -14.66
N THR A 266 5.05 -12.81 -15.85
CA THR A 266 5.76 -12.42 -17.08
C THR A 266 4.81 -12.29 -18.26
N ASP A 267 3.51 -12.28 -18.00
CA ASP A 267 2.42 -12.30 -18.99
C ASP A 267 1.34 -11.22 -18.72
N GLY A 268 1.76 -10.06 -18.18
CA GLY A 268 0.85 -8.95 -17.90
C GLY A 268 -0.16 -9.22 -16.79
N GLY A 269 0.17 -10.13 -15.85
CA GLY A 269 -0.71 -10.47 -14.74
C GLY A 269 -1.80 -11.49 -15.09
N ALA A 270 -1.68 -12.19 -16.21
CA ALA A 270 -2.59 -13.30 -16.53
C ALA A 270 -2.33 -14.52 -15.65
N SER A 271 -1.07 -14.78 -15.30
CA SER A 271 -0.68 -15.80 -14.35
C SER A 271 0.43 -15.34 -13.40
N PHE A 272 0.52 -15.96 -12.23
CA PHE A 272 1.55 -15.68 -11.22
C PHE A 272 2.17 -16.97 -10.68
N ALA A 273 3.47 -17.05 -10.70
CA ALA A 273 4.23 -18.15 -10.09
C ALA A 273 4.90 -17.69 -8.80
N ARG A 274 4.79 -18.49 -7.74
CA ARG A 274 5.48 -18.23 -6.46
C ARG A 274 6.98 -18.41 -6.65
N VAL A 275 7.76 -17.36 -6.29
CA VAL A 275 9.22 -17.33 -6.53
C VAL A 275 10.04 -17.23 -5.26
N LEU A 276 9.47 -16.72 -4.17
CA LEU A 276 10.17 -16.59 -2.89
C LEU A 276 9.18 -16.50 -1.73
N ASP A 277 9.48 -17.15 -0.62
CA ASP A 277 8.81 -16.96 0.64
C ASP A 277 9.60 -16.02 1.54
N LEU A 278 8.98 -14.92 1.94
CA LEU A 278 9.56 -14.00 2.90
C LEU A 278 9.39 -14.53 4.33
N GLU A 279 8.26 -15.15 4.60
CA GLU A 279 7.92 -15.76 5.89
C GLU A 279 7.16 -17.07 5.70
N THR A 280 7.52 -18.09 6.48
CA THR A 280 6.88 -19.42 6.48
C THR A 280 6.53 -19.93 7.87
N GLY A 281 7.05 -19.27 8.93
CA GLY A 281 6.77 -19.64 10.33
C GLY A 281 5.34 -19.35 10.76
N ALA A 282 4.93 -19.92 11.87
CA ALA A 282 3.65 -19.59 12.50
C ALA A 282 3.62 -18.12 12.92
N GLY A 283 2.58 -17.38 12.55
CA GLY A 283 2.43 -15.97 12.88
C GLY A 283 1.54 -15.21 11.90
N GLU A 284 1.44 -13.91 12.13
CA GLU A 284 0.79 -12.95 11.23
C GLU A 284 1.86 -12.15 10.49
N TYR A 285 1.94 -12.33 9.15
CA TYR A 285 2.81 -11.56 8.26
C TYR A 285 1.96 -11.01 7.13
N SER A 286 1.77 -9.70 7.08
CA SER A 286 0.70 -9.15 6.27
C SER A 286 0.94 -7.70 5.85
N TYR A 287 0.04 -7.17 5.01
CA TYR A 287 0.04 -5.80 4.54
C TYR A 287 1.38 -5.38 3.94
N PRO A 288 1.86 -6.13 2.94
CA PRO A 288 3.09 -5.75 2.25
C PRO A 288 2.91 -4.48 1.43
N ALA A 289 4.00 -3.75 1.25
CA ALA A 289 4.17 -2.76 0.19
C ALA A 289 5.44 -3.09 -0.59
N VAL A 290 5.41 -2.96 -1.93
CA VAL A 290 6.54 -3.25 -2.80
C VAL A 290 6.72 -2.16 -3.86
N ILE A 291 7.99 -1.83 -4.16
CA ILE A 291 8.40 -0.92 -5.24
C ILE A 291 9.63 -1.50 -5.93
N SER A 292 9.93 -1.03 -7.14
CA SER A 292 11.10 -1.49 -7.91
C SER A 292 11.76 -0.35 -8.66
N ASP A 293 13.08 -0.43 -8.80
CA ASP A 293 13.89 0.44 -9.67
C ASP A 293 14.34 -0.25 -10.98
N GLY A 294 13.80 -1.46 -11.24
CA GLY A 294 14.16 -2.29 -12.40
C GLY A 294 15.31 -3.26 -12.13
N LYS A 295 16.15 -3.00 -11.13
CA LYS A 295 17.25 -3.86 -10.72
C LYS A 295 16.96 -4.58 -9.41
N TYR A 296 16.31 -3.89 -8.49
CA TYR A 296 15.95 -4.38 -7.18
C TYR A 296 14.45 -4.22 -6.93
N LEU A 297 13.92 -5.15 -6.17
CA LEU A 297 12.61 -5.04 -5.50
C LEU A 297 12.88 -4.65 -4.06
N TYR A 298 12.26 -3.58 -3.61
CA TYR A 298 12.24 -3.12 -2.22
C TYR A 298 10.85 -3.36 -1.66
N GLY A 299 10.75 -3.79 -0.41
CA GLY A 299 9.46 -3.97 0.22
C GLY A 299 9.49 -3.86 1.72
N CYS A 300 8.31 -3.71 2.28
CA CYS A 300 8.08 -3.76 3.72
C CYS A 300 6.77 -4.47 4.03
N TYR A 301 6.64 -4.98 5.25
CA TYR A 301 5.43 -5.66 5.72
C TYR A 301 5.32 -5.66 7.24
N THR A 302 4.12 -5.91 7.73
CA THR A 302 3.85 -6.11 9.16
C THR A 302 4.29 -7.49 9.60
N TRP A 303 5.12 -7.55 10.65
CA TRP A 303 5.56 -8.76 11.31
C TRP A 303 4.87 -8.88 12.68
N ARG A 304 3.93 -9.82 12.81
CA ARG A 304 3.18 -10.16 14.03
C ARG A 304 2.48 -8.98 14.73
N ARG A 305 2.22 -7.90 14.00
CA ARG A 305 1.73 -6.64 14.58
C ARG A 305 2.68 -5.97 15.60
N GLU A 306 3.87 -6.49 15.77
CA GLU A 306 4.87 -6.02 16.73
C GLU A 306 5.94 -5.16 16.07
N LYS A 307 6.28 -5.45 14.78
CA LYS A 307 7.38 -4.82 14.05
C LYS A 307 7.05 -4.63 12.58
N MET A 308 7.81 -3.73 11.96
CA MET A 308 7.83 -3.56 10.52
C MET A 308 9.13 -4.14 9.97
N VAL A 309 9.02 -4.99 8.96
CA VAL A 309 10.18 -5.58 8.25
C VAL A 309 10.38 -4.86 6.93
N TYR A 310 11.62 -4.58 6.60
CA TYR A 310 12.10 -4.14 5.29
C TYR A 310 12.87 -5.28 4.62
N PHE A 311 12.74 -5.41 3.31
CA PHE A 311 13.52 -6.36 2.52
C PHE A 311 13.93 -5.81 1.16
N VAL A 312 15.03 -6.36 0.62
CA VAL A 312 15.51 -6.08 -0.74
C VAL A 312 15.78 -7.40 -1.44
N CYS A 313 15.28 -7.52 -2.67
CA CYS A 313 15.59 -8.65 -3.54
C CYS A 313 16.25 -8.16 -4.83
N ALA A 314 17.26 -8.91 -5.35
CA ALA A 314 17.66 -8.78 -6.74
C ALA A 314 16.61 -9.45 -7.63
N LEU A 315 16.21 -8.79 -8.71
CA LEU A 315 15.23 -9.23 -9.69
C LEU A 315 15.81 -10.27 -10.66
#